data_9170e56ad48a9f60443832931e378f95
#
_entry.id   9170e56ad48a9f60443832931e378f95
#
_cell.length_a   1.000
_cell.length_b   1.000
_cell.length_c   1.000
_cell.angle_alpha   90.00
_cell.angle_beta   90.00
_cell.angle_gamma   90.00
#
_symmetry.space_group_name_H-M   'P 1'
#
loop_
_entity.id
_entity.type
_entity.pdbx_description
1 polymer ?
#
loop_
_entity_poly.entity_id
_entity_poly.type
_entity_poly.pdbx_seq_one_letter_code
_entity_poly.pdbx_strand_id
1 'polypeptide(L)'
;MEEINRNMYVVVTDYVQPNTGEDVSDALQELIFANPNRTIFFPDGEYLLSKPICTPANPVNAVSLKLATFAKLKAMDSWTEKEAVVRLGAAEPYNSIYIPGSNYYFEGGIIDGNGKANGISIDGGRETSIHDVSIKHTKIGIHIKPGANSFSSDADIFQVNIVGNGAPDSIGVLVDALDNSLTNMRIADVFIGVKLLGSGNIMRNIHPLYTCDYTDYEHSCGFYDNTGDNWYDSCYSDHFAIGFYMSRRVLYNRYDSCVSYWYSPREINHIGFESEGKFNALVMNAKVGFRGKEALNLVLREGAEGGLGVFENLIVRGDVSEDDPCRKYLQGNILKQPW
;
A
#
# COMPACT_ATOMS: atom_id res chain seq x y z
N MET A 1 25.81 4.41 -25.80
CA MET A 1 25.34 3.36 -24.89
C MET A 1 26.47 3.06 -23.94
N GLU A 2 26.31 3.45 -22.67
CA GLU A 2 27.25 2.99 -21.66
C GLU A 2 27.15 1.47 -21.59
N GLU A 3 28.28 0.80 -21.73
CA GLU A 3 28.39 -0.63 -21.53
C GLU A 3 27.96 -0.93 -20.10
N ILE A 4 26.82 -1.61 -19.92
CA ILE A 4 26.36 -2.02 -18.58
C ILE A 4 27.54 -2.83 -18.02
N ASN A 5 28.11 -2.34 -16.93
CA ASN A 5 29.29 -2.97 -16.33
C ASN A 5 28.85 -4.34 -15.79
N ARG A 6 29.00 -5.38 -16.61
CA ARG A 6 28.61 -6.77 -16.34
C ARG A 6 29.22 -7.34 -15.04
N ASN A 7 30.23 -6.67 -14.50
CA ASN A 7 30.81 -7.03 -13.21
C ASN A 7 29.96 -6.55 -12.00
N MET A 8 29.02 -5.61 -12.20
CA MET A 8 28.20 -5.08 -11.12
C MET A 8 26.88 -5.84 -10.93
N TYR A 9 26.30 -6.34 -12.01
CA TYR A 9 25.01 -7.03 -12.02
C TYR A 9 25.08 -8.42 -12.62
N VAL A 10 24.16 -9.29 -12.19
CA VAL A 10 23.80 -10.50 -12.95
C VAL A 10 22.72 -10.11 -13.92
N VAL A 11 22.99 -10.12 -15.22
CA VAL A 11 22.05 -9.66 -16.24
C VAL A 11 21.17 -10.83 -16.68
N VAL A 12 19.86 -10.71 -16.51
CA VAL A 12 18.90 -11.79 -16.79
C VAL A 12 18.98 -12.28 -18.22
N THR A 13 19.17 -11.39 -19.20
CA THR A 13 19.22 -11.78 -20.62
C THR A 13 20.43 -12.62 -21.04
N ASP A 14 21.41 -12.80 -20.17
CA ASP A 14 22.49 -13.77 -20.40
C ASP A 14 22.02 -15.23 -20.14
N TYR A 15 20.85 -15.42 -19.51
CA TYR A 15 20.28 -16.72 -19.11
C TYR A 15 18.87 -16.95 -19.67
N VAL A 16 18.03 -15.92 -19.65
CA VAL A 16 16.62 -15.96 -20.00
C VAL A 16 16.27 -14.83 -20.96
N GLN A 17 15.61 -15.13 -22.06
CA GLN A 17 15.20 -14.09 -23.01
C GLN A 17 13.80 -13.59 -22.70
N PRO A 18 13.56 -12.27 -22.73
CA PRO A 18 12.22 -11.68 -22.64
C PRO A 18 11.45 -11.85 -23.96
N ASN A 19 10.13 -11.60 -23.92
CA ASN A 19 9.25 -11.56 -25.09
C ASN A 19 9.13 -12.88 -25.88
N THR A 20 9.45 -14.01 -25.26
CA THR A 20 9.34 -15.33 -25.90
C THR A 20 7.93 -15.89 -25.89
N GLY A 21 7.08 -15.41 -25.00
CA GLY A 21 5.77 -16.00 -24.72
C GLY A 21 5.82 -17.26 -23.84
N GLU A 22 7.00 -17.67 -23.41
CA GLU A 22 7.21 -18.86 -22.57
C GLU A 22 7.30 -18.51 -21.08
N ASP A 23 6.99 -19.49 -20.24
CA ASP A 23 7.18 -19.39 -18.78
C ASP A 23 8.67 -19.42 -18.44
N VAL A 24 9.12 -18.40 -17.71
CA VAL A 24 10.51 -18.29 -17.30
C VAL A 24 10.67 -18.39 -15.77
N SER A 25 9.65 -18.79 -15.04
CA SER A 25 9.64 -18.80 -13.57
C SER A 25 10.75 -19.64 -12.97
N ASP A 26 10.93 -20.87 -13.46
CA ASP A 26 11.93 -21.80 -12.94
C ASP A 26 13.36 -21.31 -13.21
N ALA A 27 13.61 -20.87 -14.42
CA ALA A 27 14.93 -20.36 -14.80
C ALA A 27 15.33 -19.11 -14.00
N LEU A 28 14.37 -18.20 -13.75
CA LEU A 28 14.60 -17.03 -12.91
C LEU A 28 14.80 -17.41 -11.44
N GLN A 29 14.05 -18.38 -10.93
CA GLN A 29 14.22 -18.84 -9.55
C GLN A 29 15.58 -19.52 -9.34
N GLU A 30 16.05 -20.33 -10.29
CA GLU A 30 17.38 -20.92 -10.27
C GLU A 30 18.47 -19.84 -10.32
N LEU A 31 18.30 -18.83 -11.18
CA LEU A 31 19.23 -17.71 -11.28
C LEU A 31 19.34 -16.93 -9.96
N ILE A 32 18.22 -16.67 -9.28
CA ILE A 32 18.19 -16.01 -7.97
C ILE A 32 19.01 -16.81 -6.94
N PHE A 33 18.76 -18.11 -6.85
CA PHE A 33 19.46 -18.96 -5.87
C PHE A 33 20.94 -19.16 -6.16
N ALA A 34 21.33 -19.16 -7.43
CA ALA A 34 22.72 -19.30 -7.84
C ALA A 34 23.58 -18.05 -7.57
N ASN A 35 22.96 -16.92 -7.23
CA ASN A 35 23.64 -15.63 -7.13
C ASN A 35 23.41 -14.91 -5.79
N PRO A 36 23.78 -15.49 -4.65
CA PRO A 36 23.67 -14.83 -3.35
C PRO A 36 24.54 -13.56 -3.30
N ASN A 37 24.04 -12.56 -2.57
CA ASN A 37 24.69 -11.25 -2.39
C ASN A 37 24.94 -10.48 -3.70
N ARG A 38 24.05 -10.66 -4.68
CA ARG A 38 24.14 -9.98 -5.97
C ARG A 38 22.84 -9.24 -6.29
N THR A 39 22.97 -8.22 -7.12
CA THR A 39 21.83 -7.59 -7.78
C THR A 39 21.57 -8.27 -9.11
N ILE A 40 20.36 -8.74 -9.33
CA ILE A 40 19.89 -9.31 -10.60
C ILE A 40 19.19 -8.21 -11.37
N PHE A 41 19.69 -7.90 -12.55
CA PHE A 41 19.18 -6.85 -13.42
C PHE A 41 18.36 -7.44 -14.56
N PHE A 42 17.13 -6.94 -14.71
CA PHE A 42 16.19 -7.28 -15.77
C PHE A 42 16.19 -6.16 -16.83
N PRO A 43 16.78 -6.39 -18.00
CA PRO A 43 16.61 -5.49 -19.14
C PRO A 43 15.16 -5.39 -19.60
N ASP A 44 14.83 -4.36 -20.39
CA ASP A 44 13.50 -4.14 -20.96
C ASP A 44 12.96 -5.36 -21.68
N GLY A 45 11.67 -5.61 -21.51
CA GLY A 45 10.93 -6.72 -22.11
C GLY A 45 9.96 -7.37 -21.15
N GLU A 46 9.14 -8.28 -21.65
CA GLU A 46 8.14 -9.02 -20.88
C GLU A 46 8.64 -10.41 -20.51
N TYR A 47 8.64 -10.71 -19.21
CA TYR A 47 9.01 -11.99 -18.61
C TYR A 47 7.75 -12.61 -18.03
N LEU A 48 7.29 -13.72 -18.62
CA LEU A 48 6.05 -14.39 -18.22
C LEU A 48 6.31 -15.40 -17.10
N LEU A 49 5.45 -15.36 -16.08
CA LEU A 49 5.60 -16.17 -14.87
C LEU A 49 4.32 -16.98 -14.62
N SER A 50 4.42 -18.30 -14.49
CA SER A 50 3.32 -19.17 -14.06
C SER A 50 3.24 -19.33 -12.54
N LYS A 51 4.31 -18.97 -11.82
CA LYS A 51 4.43 -19.03 -10.35
C LYS A 51 5.35 -17.91 -9.82
N PRO A 52 5.28 -17.63 -8.50
CA PRO A 52 6.11 -16.60 -7.87
C PRO A 52 7.61 -16.81 -8.07
N ILE A 53 8.34 -15.68 -8.16
CA ILE A 53 9.79 -15.69 -7.91
C ILE A 53 10.05 -15.20 -6.48
N CYS A 54 10.93 -15.88 -5.77
CA CYS A 54 11.19 -15.67 -4.35
C CYS A 54 12.66 -15.32 -4.10
N THR A 55 12.90 -14.27 -3.32
CA THR A 55 14.25 -14.03 -2.80
C THR A 55 14.49 -14.81 -1.49
N PRO A 56 15.75 -15.18 -1.17
CA PRO A 56 16.07 -15.84 0.10
C PRO A 56 15.71 -14.97 1.31
N ALA A 57 15.19 -15.58 2.37
CA ALA A 57 14.91 -14.89 3.63
C ALA A 57 16.16 -14.63 4.47
N ASN A 58 17.19 -15.44 4.31
CA ASN A 58 18.43 -15.29 5.05
C ASN A 58 19.25 -14.10 4.52
N PRO A 59 19.53 -13.06 5.32
CA PRO A 59 20.28 -11.89 4.88
C PRO A 59 21.72 -12.20 4.44
N VAL A 60 22.28 -13.35 4.83
CA VAL A 60 23.59 -13.81 4.34
C VAL A 60 23.57 -14.17 2.86
N ASN A 61 22.38 -14.53 2.33
CA ASN A 61 22.16 -14.88 0.93
C ASN A 61 21.27 -13.87 0.22
N ALA A 62 21.20 -12.63 0.72
CA ALA A 62 20.31 -11.61 0.17
C ALA A 62 20.50 -11.41 -1.34
N VAL A 63 19.40 -11.19 -2.05
CA VAL A 63 19.39 -10.88 -3.48
C VAL A 63 18.51 -9.68 -3.73
N SER A 64 19.03 -8.70 -4.45
CA SER A 64 18.28 -7.53 -4.89
C SER A 64 17.84 -7.70 -6.34
N LEU A 65 16.60 -7.27 -6.65
CA LEU A 65 16.03 -7.30 -7.99
C LEU A 65 15.90 -5.86 -8.52
N LYS A 66 16.54 -5.61 -9.65
CA LYS A 66 16.49 -4.31 -10.32
C LYS A 66 15.96 -4.47 -11.75
N LEU A 67 14.90 -3.75 -12.05
CA LEU A 67 14.24 -3.78 -13.35
C LEU A 67 14.51 -2.47 -14.11
N ALA A 68 14.82 -2.58 -15.40
CA ALA A 68 14.78 -1.44 -16.29
C ALA A 68 13.33 -0.90 -16.40
N THR A 69 13.16 0.34 -16.81
CA THR A 69 11.86 1.03 -16.78
C THR A 69 10.73 0.27 -17.49
N PHE A 70 11.03 -0.41 -18.60
CA PHE A 70 10.07 -1.19 -19.36
C PHE A 70 10.23 -2.71 -19.21
N ALA A 71 11.04 -3.16 -18.27
CA ALA A 71 11.06 -4.56 -17.88
C ALA A 71 9.75 -4.88 -17.13
N LYS A 72 9.08 -5.96 -17.55
CA LYS A 72 7.79 -6.36 -16.99
C LYS A 72 7.83 -7.81 -16.54
N LEU A 73 7.56 -8.05 -15.26
CA LEU A 73 7.25 -9.36 -14.72
C LEU A 73 5.74 -9.52 -14.72
N LYS A 74 5.23 -10.50 -15.47
CA LYS A 74 3.78 -10.66 -15.68
C LYS A 74 3.31 -12.06 -15.35
N ALA A 75 2.26 -12.15 -14.55
CA ALA A 75 1.57 -13.42 -14.30
C ALA A 75 0.91 -13.94 -15.57
N MET A 76 1.12 -15.22 -15.88
CA MET A 76 0.51 -15.89 -17.02
C MET A 76 -0.99 -16.18 -16.78
N ASP A 77 -1.71 -16.48 -17.85
CA ASP A 77 -3.11 -16.91 -17.76
C ASP A 77 -3.29 -18.20 -16.98
N SER A 78 -2.26 -19.05 -16.94
CA SER A 78 -2.20 -20.27 -16.14
C SER A 78 -1.91 -20.06 -14.66
N TRP A 79 -1.73 -18.82 -14.19
CA TRP A 79 -1.45 -18.52 -12.79
C TRP A 79 -2.58 -19.01 -11.88
N THR A 80 -2.28 -19.87 -10.93
CA THR A 80 -3.24 -20.43 -9.95
C THR A 80 -2.89 -20.11 -8.50
N GLU A 81 -1.69 -19.57 -8.25
CA GLU A 81 -1.23 -19.21 -6.93
C GLU A 81 -2.01 -18.03 -6.37
N LYS A 82 -2.22 -18.01 -5.06
CA LYS A 82 -2.84 -16.86 -4.35
C LYS A 82 -1.79 -15.84 -3.89
N GLU A 83 -0.56 -16.02 -4.32
CA GLU A 83 0.59 -15.26 -3.84
C GLU A 83 0.94 -14.09 -4.79
N ALA A 84 1.94 -13.32 -4.40
CA ALA A 84 2.47 -12.22 -5.20
C ALA A 84 3.41 -12.74 -6.32
N VAL A 85 3.47 -12.00 -7.43
CA VAL A 85 4.41 -12.26 -8.53
C VAL A 85 5.85 -12.28 -8.01
N VAL A 86 6.18 -11.35 -7.11
CA VAL A 86 7.49 -11.28 -6.45
C VAL A 86 7.31 -11.39 -4.94
N ARG A 87 8.04 -12.30 -4.31
CA ARG A 87 8.00 -12.54 -2.88
C ARG A 87 9.39 -12.34 -2.27
N LEU A 88 9.55 -11.22 -1.58
CA LEU A 88 10.82 -10.87 -0.95
C LEU A 88 10.95 -11.59 0.41
N GLY A 89 12.04 -12.32 0.60
CA GLY A 89 12.30 -13.06 1.82
C GLY A 89 11.39 -14.28 2.04
N ALA A 90 10.92 -14.94 0.96
CA ALA A 90 9.98 -16.05 1.04
C ALA A 90 10.59 -17.45 0.89
N ALA A 91 11.79 -17.55 0.29
CA ALA A 91 12.34 -18.85 -0.14
C ALA A 91 12.79 -19.74 1.02
N GLU A 92 13.13 -19.16 2.14
CA GLU A 92 13.54 -19.90 3.34
C GLU A 92 12.92 -19.22 4.56
N PRO A 93 12.30 -19.96 5.48
CA PRO A 93 11.67 -19.41 6.67
C PRO A 93 12.72 -19.00 7.72
N TYR A 94 13.50 -18.00 7.42
CA TYR A 94 14.46 -17.42 8.35
C TYR A 94 14.07 -15.98 8.64
N ASN A 95 13.41 -15.78 9.76
CA ASN A 95 12.92 -14.49 10.17
C ASN A 95 13.36 -14.16 11.59
N SER A 96 14.19 -13.17 11.72
CA SER A 96 14.47 -12.55 13.00
C SER A 96 14.57 -11.05 12.83
N ILE A 97 13.69 -10.30 13.49
CA ILE A 97 13.79 -8.84 13.59
C ILE A 97 15.08 -8.39 14.28
N TYR A 98 15.79 -9.31 14.93
CA TYR A 98 17.05 -9.04 15.61
C TYR A 98 18.26 -9.12 14.69
N ILE A 99 18.10 -9.61 13.45
CA ILE A 99 19.16 -9.58 12.46
C ILE A 99 19.01 -8.30 11.65
N PRO A 100 19.90 -7.32 11.84
CA PRO A 100 19.83 -6.07 11.10
C PRO A 100 20.11 -6.29 9.61
N GLY A 101 19.35 -5.55 8.78
CA GLY A 101 19.59 -5.45 7.35
C GLY A 101 19.30 -6.72 6.58
N SER A 102 18.07 -6.90 6.14
CA SER A 102 17.72 -7.97 5.21
C SER A 102 18.28 -7.72 3.81
N ASN A 103 18.54 -6.45 3.46
CA ASN A 103 19.01 -6.00 2.15
C ASN A 103 18.21 -6.55 0.97
N TYR A 104 16.89 -6.72 1.15
CA TYR A 104 15.99 -7.09 0.07
C TYR A 104 15.53 -5.83 -0.62
N TYR A 105 16.07 -5.60 -1.81
CA TYR A 105 15.68 -4.45 -2.61
C TYR A 105 14.92 -4.89 -3.84
N PHE A 106 13.83 -4.20 -4.11
CA PHE A 106 13.13 -4.26 -5.39
C PHE A 106 13.07 -2.85 -5.98
N GLU A 107 13.66 -2.66 -7.13
CA GLU A 107 13.75 -1.36 -7.78
C GLU A 107 13.26 -1.44 -9.22
N GLY A 108 12.38 -0.52 -9.61
CA GLY A 108 12.04 -0.21 -10.99
C GLY A 108 11.03 -1.13 -11.65
N GLY A 109 10.79 -0.89 -12.92
CA GLY A 109 10.02 -1.69 -13.83
C GLY A 109 8.52 -1.80 -13.56
N ILE A 110 7.93 -2.87 -14.08
CA ILE A 110 6.49 -3.12 -14.05
C ILE A 110 6.23 -4.52 -13.50
N ILE A 111 5.34 -4.61 -12.53
CA ILE A 111 4.73 -5.87 -12.07
C ILE A 111 3.30 -5.91 -12.57
N ASP A 112 2.94 -6.94 -13.33
CA ASP A 112 1.59 -7.11 -13.86
C ASP A 112 0.97 -8.41 -13.32
N GLY A 113 0.00 -8.26 -12.42
CA GLY A 113 -0.73 -9.40 -11.83
C GLY A 113 -1.71 -10.08 -12.79
N ASN A 114 -1.96 -9.48 -13.97
CA ASN A 114 -2.88 -10.00 -14.99
C ASN A 114 -4.29 -10.31 -14.44
N GLY A 115 -4.73 -9.56 -13.43
CA GLY A 115 -6.01 -9.79 -12.73
C GLY A 115 -6.05 -11.07 -11.87
N LYS A 116 -4.95 -11.80 -11.72
CA LYS A 116 -4.89 -13.12 -11.07
C LYS A 116 -3.96 -13.15 -9.86
N ALA A 117 -2.80 -12.54 -9.97
CA ALA A 117 -1.78 -12.53 -8.93
C ALA A 117 -1.83 -11.26 -8.09
N ASN A 118 -1.28 -11.31 -6.88
CA ASN A 118 -0.86 -10.12 -6.14
C ASN A 118 0.46 -9.57 -6.73
N GLY A 119 0.82 -8.32 -6.40
CA GLY A 119 2.00 -7.68 -6.97
C GLY A 119 3.30 -8.11 -6.31
N ILE A 120 3.68 -7.42 -5.23
CA ILE A 120 4.91 -7.71 -4.47
C ILE A 120 4.52 -8.01 -3.01
N SER A 121 5.17 -9.02 -2.41
CA SER A 121 5.07 -9.23 -0.96
C SER A 121 6.45 -9.21 -0.29
N ILE A 122 6.46 -8.70 0.95
CA ILE A 122 7.55 -8.89 1.90
C ILE A 122 7.07 -9.99 2.84
N ASP A 123 7.58 -11.20 2.65
CA ASP A 123 7.14 -12.38 3.40
C ASP A 123 7.86 -12.54 4.74
N GLY A 124 8.96 -11.84 4.88
CA GLY A 124 9.73 -11.72 6.10
C GLY A 124 10.99 -10.94 5.84
N GLY A 125 11.34 -10.08 6.77
CA GLY A 125 12.56 -9.29 6.64
C GLY A 125 12.48 -7.98 7.39
N ARG A 126 13.65 -7.44 7.63
CA ARG A 126 13.83 -6.13 8.22
C ARG A 126 14.57 -5.22 7.24
N GLU A 127 14.25 -3.94 7.27
CA GLU A 127 14.93 -2.93 6.43
C GLU A 127 14.84 -3.24 4.92
N THR A 128 13.67 -3.74 4.47
CA THR A 128 13.41 -4.05 3.06
C THR A 128 13.01 -2.78 2.31
N SER A 129 13.54 -2.58 1.11
CA SER A 129 13.18 -1.43 0.27
C SER A 129 12.47 -1.84 -1.02
N ILE A 130 11.36 -1.15 -1.34
CA ILE A 130 10.64 -1.28 -2.63
C ILE A 130 10.43 0.12 -3.19
N HIS A 131 10.93 0.41 -4.40
CA HIS A 131 10.80 1.75 -4.94
C HIS A 131 10.80 1.83 -6.47
N ASP A 132 10.31 2.95 -7.00
CA ASP A 132 10.28 3.29 -8.43
C ASP A 132 9.54 2.28 -9.32
N VAL A 133 8.58 1.53 -8.77
CA VAL A 133 7.87 0.46 -9.46
C VAL A 133 6.44 0.83 -9.82
N SER A 134 5.96 0.33 -10.97
CA SER A 134 4.56 0.36 -11.38
C SER A 134 3.94 -1.04 -11.23
N ILE A 135 2.93 -1.17 -10.37
CA ILE A 135 2.22 -2.43 -10.11
C ILE A 135 0.84 -2.33 -10.75
N LYS A 136 0.44 -3.33 -11.53
CA LYS A 136 -0.80 -3.29 -12.32
C LYS A 136 -1.62 -4.56 -12.22
N HIS A 137 -2.94 -4.41 -12.32
CA HIS A 137 -3.93 -5.49 -12.43
C HIS A 137 -3.80 -6.54 -11.31
N THR A 138 -3.60 -6.06 -10.08
CA THR A 138 -3.39 -6.92 -8.90
C THR A 138 -4.58 -6.85 -7.95
N LYS A 139 -4.86 -7.94 -7.23
CA LYS A 139 -5.83 -7.93 -6.14
C LYS A 139 -5.27 -7.21 -4.91
N ILE A 140 -4.02 -7.51 -4.54
CA ILE A 140 -3.25 -6.77 -3.55
C ILE A 140 -1.98 -6.27 -4.25
N GLY A 141 -1.77 -4.95 -4.25
CA GLY A 141 -0.60 -4.37 -4.90
C GLY A 141 0.68 -4.72 -4.15
N ILE A 142 0.79 -4.31 -2.89
CA ILE A 142 1.89 -4.65 -1.99
C ILE A 142 1.33 -5.26 -0.71
N HIS A 143 1.92 -6.36 -0.25
CA HIS A 143 1.59 -6.97 1.02
C HIS A 143 2.84 -7.14 1.89
N ILE A 144 2.94 -6.37 2.99
CA ILE A 144 3.96 -6.60 4.02
C ILE A 144 3.35 -7.57 5.02
N LYS A 145 3.85 -8.82 5.02
CA LYS A 145 3.33 -9.94 5.82
C LYS A 145 4.05 -10.03 7.17
N PRO A 146 3.40 -10.57 8.20
CA PRO A 146 4.13 -11.04 9.37
C PRO A 146 5.05 -12.19 8.95
N GLY A 147 6.31 -12.15 9.35
CA GLY A 147 7.22 -13.26 9.10
C GLY A 147 6.82 -14.52 9.87
N ALA A 148 7.30 -15.68 9.45
CA ALA A 148 6.94 -16.97 10.06
C ALA A 148 7.29 -17.08 11.55
N ASN A 149 8.37 -16.43 11.99
CA ASN A 149 8.86 -16.46 13.37
C ASN A 149 9.01 -15.06 13.99
N SER A 150 8.73 -14.02 13.23
CA SER A 150 8.78 -12.62 13.67
C SER A 150 8.04 -11.74 12.67
N PHE A 151 7.74 -10.50 13.04
CA PHE A 151 7.11 -9.55 12.13
C PHE A 151 8.13 -9.01 11.12
N SER A 152 7.67 -8.75 9.91
CA SER A 152 8.39 -7.85 9.02
C SER A 152 8.36 -6.45 9.61
N SER A 153 9.46 -5.72 9.56
CA SER A 153 9.57 -4.38 10.11
C SER A 153 10.54 -3.51 9.34
N ASP A 154 10.44 -2.21 9.59
CA ASP A 154 11.37 -1.20 9.07
C ASP A 154 11.49 -1.20 7.53
N ALA A 155 10.45 -1.64 6.82
CA ALA A 155 10.43 -1.54 5.36
C ALA A 155 10.25 -0.08 4.92
N ASP A 156 10.97 0.29 3.86
CA ASP A 156 10.84 1.61 3.21
C ASP A 156 10.29 1.42 1.78
N ILE A 157 9.06 1.89 1.58
CA ILE A 157 8.34 1.79 0.30
C ILE A 157 8.07 3.19 -0.22
N PHE A 158 8.63 3.53 -1.38
CA PHE A 158 8.50 4.88 -1.90
C PHE A 158 8.45 4.98 -3.43
N GLN A 159 7.80 6.03 -3.93
CA GLN A 159 7.65 6.28 -5.37
C GLN A 159 7.02 5.10 -6.12
N VAL A 160 5.94 4.54 -5.58
CA VAL A 160 5.23 3.40 -6.15
C VAL A 160 3.88 3.84 -6.70
N ASN A 161 3.57 3.35 -7.92
CA ASN A 161 2.24 3.50 -8.52
C ASN A 161 1.56 2.14 -8.59
N ILE A 162 0.33 2.06 -8.06
CA ILE A 162 -0.48 0.84 -8.05
C ILE A 162 -1.78 1.10 -8.80
N VAL A 163 -2.10 0.19 -9.72
CA VAL A 163 -3.43 0.09 -10.33
C VAL A 163 -3.94 -1.33 -10.04
N GLY A 164 -4.97 -1.43 -9.24
CA GLY A 164 -5.55 -2.72 -8.86
C GLY A 164 -6.25 -3.44 -10.02
N ASN A 165 -6.96 -4.50 -9.69
CA ASN A 165 -7.76 -5.27 -10.66
C ASN A 165 -9.23 -4.90 -10.65
N GLY A 166 -9.59 -3.90 -9.90
CA GLY A 166 -10.95 -3.45 -9.78
C GLY A 166 -11.89 -4.37 -8.98
N ALA A 167 -11.44 -5.39 -8.30
CA ALA A 167 -12.29 -6.30 -7.52
C ALA A 167 -12.78 -5.67 -6.20
N PRO A 168 -13.98 -6.02 -5.69
CA PRO A 168 -14.53 -5.45 -4.44
C PRO A 168 -13.76 -5.82 -3.18
N ASP A 169 -12.81 -6.73 -3.26
CA ASP A 169 -11.90 -7.11 -2.19
C ASP A 169 -10.42 -6.75 -2.49
N SER A 170 -10.22 -5.85 -3.46
CA SER A 170 -8.88 -5.39 -3.83
C SER A 170 -8.32 -4.36 -2.84
N ILE A 171 -7.02 -4.43 -2.62
CA ILE A 171 -6.28 -3.57 -1.70
C ILE A 171 -5.03 -3.05 -2.38
N GLY A 172 -4.79 -1.75 -2.31
CA GLY A 172 -3.55 -1.17 -2.83
C GLY A 172 -2.33 -1.63 -2.04
N VAL A 173 -2.29 -1.31 -0.75
CA VAL A 173 -1.23 -1.76 0.17
C VAL A 173 -1.84 -2.38 1.41
N LEU A 174 -1.46 -3.60 1.72
CA LEU A 174 -1.80 -4.31 2.96
C LEU A 174 -0.55 -4.42 3.84
N VAL A 175 -0.61 -3.81 5.03
CA VAL A 175 0.49 -3.84 6.01
C VAL A 175 0.04 -4.64 7.23
N ASP A 176 0.48 -5.89 7.31
CA ASP A 176 0.30 -6.76 8.47
C ASP A 176 1.64 -6.88 9.22
N ALA A 177 2.24 -5.73 9.52
CA ALA A 177 3.62 -5.62 9.99
C ALA A 177 3.82 -4.30 10.75
N LEU A 178 4.98 -4.10 11.38
CA LEU A 178 5.29 -3.00 12.29
C LEU A 178 6.33 -2.04 11.71
N ASP A 179 6.27 -0.77 12.13
CA ASP A 179 7.35 0.23 11.97
C ASP A 179 7.79 0.50 10.52
N ASN A 180 6.88 0.39 9.55
CA ASN A 180 7.19 0.59 8.14
C ASN A 180 6.93 2.03 7.68
N SER A 181 7.68 2.50 6.69
CA SER A 181 7.51 3.78 6.02
C SER A 181 6.96 3.60 4.61
N LEU A 182 5.86 4.27 4.31
CA LEU A 182 5.23 4.33 2.99
C LEU A 182 5.18 5.78 2.51
N THR A 183 5.82 6.10 1.39
CA THR A 183 5.98 7.50 0.97
C THR A 183 5.78 7.70 -0.54
N ASN A 184 5.13 8.79 -0.93
CA ASN A 184 4.97 9.20 -2.34
C ASN A 184 4.34 8.12 -3.21
N MET A 185 3.16 7.63 -2.85
CA MET A 185 2.47 6.58 -3.60
C MET A 185 1.20 7.09 -4.27
N ARG A 186 0.89 6.52 -5.43
CA ARG A 186 -0.39 6.69 -6.13
C ARG A 186 -1.06 5.33 -6.28
N ILE A 187 -2.33 5.26 -5.92
CA ILE A 187 -3.08 4.00 -5.88
C ILE A 187 -4.43 4.21 -6.55
N ALA A 188 -4.78 3.38 -7.52
CA ALA A 188 -6.05 3.44 -8.22
C ALA A 188 -6.65 2.04 -8.43
N ASP A 189 -7.92 1.98 -8.84
CA ASP A 189 -8.67 0.76 -9.13
C ASP A 189 -8.62 -0.30 -8.01
N VAL A 190 -8.77 0.17 -6.76
CA VAL A 190 -8.84 -0.69 -5.57
C VAL A 190 -10.03 -0.29 -4.70
N PHE A 191 -10.53 -1.26 -3.92
CA PHE A 191 -11.62 -1.04 -2.98
C PHE A 191 -11.14 -0.44 -1.66
N ILE A 192 -9.94 -0.83 -1.21
CA ILE A 192 -9.25 -0.21 -0.07
C ILE A 192 -7.89 0.29 -0.55
N GLY A 193 -7.61 1.58 -0.35
CA GLY A 193 -6.32 2.17 -0.74
C GLY A 193 -5.17 1.59 0.08
N VAL A 194 -5.14 1.86 1.38
CA VAL A 194 -4.15 1.32 2.33
C VAL A 194 -4.87 0.68 3.50
N LYS A 195 -4.49 -0.54 3.84
CA LYS A 195 -5.03 -1.27 5.00
C LYS A 195 -3.91 -1.64 5.96
N LEU A 196 -4.01 -1.12 7.21
CA LEU A 196 -3.05 -1.38 8.27
C LEU A 196 -3.63 -2.38 9.28
N LEU A 197 -2.89 -3.44 9.52
CA LEU A 197 -3.16 -4.45 10.55
C LEU A 197 -2.07 -4.47 11.64
N GLY A 198 -0.98 -3.72 11.43
CA GLY A 198 0.11 -3.50 12.37
C GLY A 198 0.27 -2.02 12.77
N SER A 199 1.04 -1.73 13.79
CA SER A 199 1.25 -0.41 14.38
C SER A 199 2.64 0.18 14.09
N GLY A 200 2.85 1.44 14.45
CA GLY A 200 4.12 2.14 14.27
C GLY A 200 4.42 2.56 12.83
N ASN A 201 3.47 2.39 11.92
CA ASN A 201 3.70 2.69 10.50
C ASN A 201 3.53 4.18 10.21
N ILE A 202 4.34 4.69 9.29
CA ILE A 202 4.32 6.08 8.82
C ILE A 202 3.89 6.11 7.35
N MET A 203 2.80 6.81 7.07
CA MET A 203 2.30 7.08 5.73
C MET A 203 2.48 8.55 5.39
N ARG A 204 3.17 8.86 4.29
CA ARG A 204 3.40 10.24 3.86
C ARG A 204 3.12 10.42 2.37
N ASN A 205 2.32 11.44 2.02
CA ASN A 205 1.97 11.77 0.65
C ASN A 205 1.49 10.56 -0.17
N ILE A 206 0.53 9.82 0.40
CA ILE A 206 -0.11 8.69 -0.28
C ILE A 206 -1.47 9.16 -0.78
N HIS A 207 -1.75 8.87 -2.06
CA HIS A 207 -2.96 9.30 -2.73
C HIS A 207 -3.70 8.10 -3.35
N PRO A 208 -4.57 7.41 -2.60
CA PRO A 208 -5.52 6.49 -3.18
C PRO A 208 -6.67 7.25 -3.86
N LEU A 209 -7.01 6.82 -5.07
CA LEU A 209 -8.12 7.31 -5.88
C LEU A 209 -9.08 6.16 -6.19
N TYR A 210 -10.34 6.31 -5.80
CA TYR A 210 -11.39 5.36 -6.14
C TYR A 210 -11.90 5.61 -7.57
N THR A 211 -11.69 4.65 -8.45
CA THR A 211 -12.11 4.71 -9.85
C THR A 211 -13.03 3.56 -10.25
N CYS A 212 -13.31 2.68 -9.30
CA CYS A 212 -14.09 1.47 -9.53
C CYS A 212 -15.60 1.74 -9.51
N ASP A 213 -16.35 0.92 -10.21
CA ASP A 213 -17.81 1.01 -10.28
C ASP A 213 -18.47 -0.22 -9.64
N TYR A 214 -18.49 -0.26 -8.29
CA TYR A 214 -19.02 -1.39 -7.54
C TYR A 214 -20.40 -1.14 -6.97
N THR A 215 -21.14 -2.25 -6.79
CA THR A 215 -22.41 -2.24 -6.08
C THR A 215 -22.25 -2.00 -4.58
N ASP A 216 -21.10 -2.36 -3.99
CA ASP A 216 -20.78 -2.21 -2.56
C ASP A 216 -19.89 -1.00 -2.27
N TYR A 217 -20.08 0.06 -3.01
CA TYR A 217 -19.29 1.27 -2.91
C TYR A 217 -19.24 1.87 -1.49
N GLU A 218 -20.33 1.80 -0.75
CA GLU A 218 -20.48 2.43 0.58
C GLU A 218 -19.44 1.95 1.61
N HIS A 219 -18.82 0.81 1.37
CA HIS A 219 -17.76 0.27 2.22
C HIS A 219 -16.34 0.52 1.66
N SER A 220 -16.22 1.22 0.53
CA SER A 220 -14.91 1.57 -0.02
C SER A 220 -14.18 2.55 0.91
N CYS A 221 -12.87 2.36 1.08
CA CYS A 221 -12.10 3.11 2.04
C CYS A 221 -10.74 3.53 1.51
N GLY A 222 -10.38 4.80 1.69
CA GLY A 222 -9.05 5.28 1.31
C GLY A 222 -7.95 4.74 2.23
N PHE A 223 -8.16 4.86 3.55
CA PHE A 223 -7.23 4.39 4.58
C PHE A 223 -7.99 3.65 5.68
N TYR A 224 -7.75 2.37 5.80
CA TYR A 224 -8.35 1.48 6.79
C TYR A 224 -7.31 1.13 7.86
N ASP A 225 -7.53 1.54 9.10
CA ASP A 225 -6.66 1.23 10.22
C ASP A 225 -7.35 0.33 11.24
N ASN A 226 -6.70 -0.80 11.56
CA ASN A 226 -7.21 -1.79 12.50
C ASN A 226 -6.45 -1.84 13.84
N THR A 227 -5.44 -1.00 14.03
CA THR A 227 -4.56 -1.09 15.21
C THR A 227 -4.44 0.24 15.95
N GLY A 228 -3.48 1.06 15.60
CA GLY A 228 -3.17 2.32 16.26
C GLY A 228 -1.68 2.62 16.24
N ASP A 229 -1.30 3.74 16.85
CA ASP A 229 0.07 4.27 16.84
C ASP A 229 0.63 4.46 15.42
N ASN A 230 -0.26 4.69 14.43
CA ASN A 230 0.10 4.94 13.04
C ASN A 230 0.03 6.44 12.72
N TRP A 231 0.93 6.91 11.86
CA TRP A 231 1.04 8.32 11.51
C TRP A 231 0.76 8.54 10.02
N TYR A 232 -0.14 9.49 9.74
CA TYR A 232 -0.55 9.89 8.41
C TYR A 232 -0.20 11.36 8.20
N ASP A 233 0.70 11.65 7.27
CA ASP A 233 1.13 13.00 6.93
C ASP A 233 0.82 13.29 5.47
N SER A 234 0.06 14.34 5.20
CA SER A 234 -0.29 14.81 3.85
C SER A 234 -0.92 13.72 2.96
N CYS A 235 -1.63 12.76 3.57
CA CYS A 235 -2.32 11.70 2.85
C CYS A 235 -3.65 12.19 2.27
N TYR A 236 -4.00 11.73 1.06
CA TYR A 236 -5.15 12.21 0.34
C TYR A 236 -6.06 11.06 -0.13
N SER A 237 -7.20 10.89 0.52
CA SER A 237 -8.25 9.96 0.09
C SER A 237 -9.16 10.65 -0.93
N ASP A 238 -9.23 10.10 -2.15
CA ASP A 238 -9.96 10.68 -3.27
C ASP A 238 -11.08 9.76 -3.75
N HIS A 239 -12.33 10.23 -3.68
CA HIS A 239 -13.55 9.55 -4.16
C HIS A 239 -13.92 8.22 -3.46
N PHE A 240 -13.34 7.87 -2.33
CA PHE A 240 -13.82 6.76 -1.50
C PHE A 240 -15.05 7.17 -0.68
N ALA A 241 -15.93 6.21 -0.36
CA ALA A 241 -17.05 6.45 0.52
C ALA A 241 -16.58 6.86 1.93
N ILE A 242 -15.51 6.22 2.40
CA ILE A 242 -14.87 6.53 3.68
C ILE A 242 -13.43 6.99 3.41
N GLY A 243 -13.08 8.18 3.86
CA GLY A 243 -11.72 8.70 3.72
C GLY A 243 -10.72 7.95 4.60
N PHE A 244 -10.97 8.01 5.91
CA PHE A 244 -10.12 7.40 6.95
C PHE A 244 -11.01 6.64 7.93
N TYR A 245 -10.84 5.33 7.98
CA TYR A 245 -11.57 4.44 8.87
C TYR A 245 -10.67 3.94 10.01
N MET A 246 -11.20 3.97 11.22
CA MET A 246 -10.55 3.51 12.45
C MET A 246 -11.40 2.42 13.11
N SER A 247 -10.87 1.22 13.23
CA SER A 247 -11.55 0.13 13.94
C SER A 247 -11.58 0.37 15.44
N ARG A 248 -12.29 -0.50 16.18
CA ARG A 248 -12.38 -0.46 17.66
C ARG A 248 -11.04 -0.57 18.38
N ARG A 249 -9.99 -1.02 17.70
CA ARG A 249 -8.65 -1.23 18.27
C ARG A 249 -7.74 -0.03 18.14
N VAL A 250 -8.14 0.97 17.33
CA VAL A 250 -7.29 2.12 17.04
C VAL A 250 -7.12 2.98 18.28
N LEU A 251 -5.85 3.21 18.64
CA LEU A 251 -5.44 4.11 19.72
C LEU A 251 -4.30 5.00 19.19
N TYR A 252 -4.36 6.29 19.52
CA TYR A 252 -3.26 7.25 19.35
C TYR A 252 -2.76 7.49 17.93
N ASN A 253 -3.60 7.25 16.91
CA ASN A 253 -3.26 7.63 15.55
C ASN A 253 -3.11 9.15 15.42
N ARG A 254 -2.20 9.57 14.53
CA ARG A 254 -2.01 10.96 14.16
C ARG A 254 -2.27 11.14 12.67
N TYR A 255 -3.14 12.09 12.36
CA TYR A 255 -3.44 12.53 10.98
C TYR A 255 -3.10 14.01 10.87
N ASP A 256 -2.08 14.37 10.09
CA ASP A 256 -1.67 15.76 9.88
C ASP A 256 -1.81 16.13 8.41
N SER A 257 -2.46 17.26 8.14
CA SER A 257 -2.65 17.81 6.80
C SER A 257 -3.29 16.82 5.80
N CYS A 258 -4.06 15.86 6.32
CA CYS A 258 -4.74 14.85 5.53
C CYS A 258 -5.98 15.39 4.83
N VAL A 259 -6.28 14.87 3.64
CA VAL A 259 -7.42 15.30 2.82
C VAL A 259 -8.34 14.12 2.54
N SER A 260 -9.63 14.31 2.80
CA SER A 260 -10.69 13.45 2.30
C SER A 260 -11.54 14.25 1.31
N TYR A 261 -11.58 13.80 0.05
CA TYR A 261 -12.21 14.54 -1.03
C TYR A 261 -13.21 13.69 -1.80
N TRP A 262 -14.33 14.31 -2.14
CA TRP A 262 -15.37 13.72 -2.95
C TRP A 262 -15.93 14.74 -3.95
N TYR A 263 -15.95 14.38 -5.21
CA TYR A 263 -16.61 15.14 -6.27
C TYR A 263 -17.32 14.19 -7.22
N SER A 264 -18.56 13.83 -6.90
CA SER A 264 -19.35 13.04 -7.83
C SER A 264 -20.82 13.44 -7.69
N PRO A 265 -21.60 13.39 -8.78
CA PRO A 265 -23.06 13.52 -8.71
C PRO A 265 -23.74 12.29 -8.08
N ARG A 266 -23.00 11.26 -7.66
CA ARG A 266 -23.57 10.10 -6.96
C ARG A 266 -24.23 10.54 -5.66
N GLU A 267 -25.45 10.09 -5.43
CA GLU A 267 -26.23 10.39 -4.22
C GLU A 267 -25.79 9.51 -3.02
N ILE A 268 -24.52 9.52 -2.68
CA ILE A 268 -23.95 8.69 -1.61
C ILE A 268 -23.42 9.58 -0.50
N ASN A 269 -23.68 9.22 0.74
CA ASN A 269 -23.09 9.87 1.89
C ASN A 269 -21.59 9.59 1.91
N HIS A 270 -20.79 10.63 2.00
CA HIS A 270 -19.35 10.51 2.13
C HIS A 270 -18.92 10.84 3.55
N ILE A 271 -17.99 10.07 4.07
CA ILE A 271 -17.49 10.17 5.44
C ILE A 271 -16.01 10.55 5.40
N GLY A 272 -15.64 11.65 6.05
CA GLY A 272 -14.24 12.05 6.15
C GLY A 272 -13.43 11.11 7.04
N PHE A 273 -13.88 10.98 8.29
CA PHE A 273 -13.30 10.09 9.30
C PHE A 273 -14.41 9.26 9.94
N GLU A 274 -14.22 7.95 10.02
CA GLU A 274 -15.11 7.01 10.69
C GLU A 274 -14.39 6.29 11.82
N SER A 275 -15.01 6.21 13.00
CA SER A 275 -14.49 5.45 14.13
C SER A 275 -15.53 4.46 14.67
N GLU A 276 -15.20 3.18 14.71
CA GLU A 276 -16.00 2.15 15.37
C GLU A 276 -15.79 2.09 16.88
N GLY A 277 -14.60 2.47 17.35
CA GLY A 277 -14.21 2.53 18.75
C GLY A 277 -14.25 3.94 19.29
N LYS A 278 -13.82 4.11 20.54
CA LYS A 278 -13.61 5.44 21.10
C LYS A 278 -12.70 6.25 20.20
N PHE A 279 -13.09 7.47 19.87
CA PHE A 279 -12.26 8.33 19.05
C PHE A 279 -11.05 8.83 19.88
N ASN A 280 -9.89 8.27 19.64
CA ASN A 280 -8.64 8.58 20.34
C ASN A 280 -7.54 9.06 19.38
N ALA A 281 -7.88 9.57 18.23
CA ALA A 281 -6.91 10.07 17.26
C ALA A 281 -6.68 11.58 17.40
N LEU A 282 -5.50 12.04 17.03
CA LEU A 282 -5.18 13.44 16.82
C LEU A 282 -5.26 13.76 15.34
N VAL A 283 -6.21 14.59 14.95
CA VAL A 283 -6.41 15.03 13.57
C VAL A 283 -6.09 16.52 13.49
N MET A 284 -5.05 16.90 12.78
CA MET A 284 -4.58 18.28 12.66
C MET A 284 -4.68 18.77 11.21
N ASN A 285 -5.14 20.00 11.04
CA ASN A 285 -5.15 20.69 9.75
C ASN A 285 -5.81 19.88 8.61
N ALA A 286 -6.71 18.95 8.95
CA ALA A 286 -7.36 18.09 7.99
C ALA A 286 -8.33 18.87 7.09
N LYS A 287 -8.43 18.44 5.83
CA LYS A 287 -9.37 18.97 4.87
C LYS A 287 -10.39 17.91 4.48
N VAL A 288 -11.66 18.25 4.66
CA VAL A 288 -12.78 17.43 4.19
C VAL A 288 -13.55 18.25 3.17
N GLY A 289 -13.56 17.81 1.91
CA GLY A 289 -14.14 18.57 0.81
C GLY A 289 -15.10 17.72 0.01
N PHE A 290 -16.38 18.16 -0.03
CA PHE A 290 -17.44 17.46 -0.74
C PHE A 290 -18.21 18.40 -1.67
N ARG A 291 -18.64 17.83 -2.78
CA ARG A 291 -19.61 18.48 -3.66
C ARG A 291 -20.76 17.48 -3.88
N GLY A 292 -21.93 17.75 -3.32
CA GLY A 292 -23.10 16.85 -3.39
C GLY A 292 -23.87 16.83 -2.07
N LYS A 293 -24.70 15.82 -1.87
CA LYS A 293 -25.47 15.62 -0.65
C LYS A 293 -24.57 15.41 0.58
N GLU A 294 -25.16 15.45 1.73
CA GLU A 294 -24.59 15.45 3.07
C GLU A 294 -23.26 14.74 3.24
N ALA A 295 -22.28 15.50 3.66
CA ALA A 295 -20.97 15.00 4.00
C ALA A 295 -20.80 15.04 5.51
N LEU A 296 -20.39 13.93 6.09
CA LEU A 296 -20.08 13.82 7.50
C LEU A 296 -18.58 13.87 7.68
N ASN A 297 -18.09 14.79 8.52
CA ASN A 297 -16.66 14.87 8.78
C ASN A 297 -16.20 13.73 9.69
N LEU A 298 -16.99 13.41 10.71
CA LEU A 298 -16.73 12.31 11.63
C LEU A 298 -18.01 11.49 11.85
N VAL A 299 -17.94 10.19 11.66
CA VAL A 299 -18.97 9.23 12.07
C VAL A 299 -18.47 8.42 13.25
N LEU A 300 -19.18 8.47 14.36
CA LEU A 300 -18.95 7.62 15.52
C LEU A 300 -20.01 6.52 15.51
N ARG A 301 -19.60 5.28 15.43
CA ARG A 301 -20.51 4.13 15.52
C ARG A 301 -20.99 3.95 16.97
N GLU A 302 -22.07 3.20 17.16
CA GLU A 302 -22.63 2.91 18.48
C GLU A 302 -21.57 2.39 19.45
N GLY A 303 -21.47 3.01 20.62
CA GLY A 303 -20.46 2.70 21.65
C GLY A 303 -19.08 3.35 21.44
N ALA A 304 -18.90 4.15 20.40
CA ALA A 304 -17.64 4.85 20.13
C ALA A 304 -17.46 6.15 20.96
N GLU A 305 -18.46 6.54 21.73
CA GLU A 305 -18.44 7.78 22.50
C GLU A 305 -17.40 7.79 23.64
N GLY A 306 -16.96 8.99 24.03
CA GLY A 306 -16.10 9.19 25.20
C GLY A 306 -14.60 8.94 24.98
N GLY A 307 -14.11 9.03 23.74
CA GLY A 307 -12.67 9.06 23.46
C GLY A 307 -12.00 10.38 23.84
N LEU A 308 -10.67 10.40 23.84
CA LEU A 308 -9.80 11.57 24.11
C LEU A 308 -9.25 12.20 22.81
N GLY A 309 -9.85 11.86 21.66
CA GLY A 309 -9.40 12.39 20.36
C GLY A 309 -9.63 13.89 20.23
N VAL A 310 -8.91 14.48 19.29
CA VAL A 310 -8.93 15.91 19.02
C VAL A 310 -8.93 16.16 17.52
N PHE A 311 -9.79 17.08 17.06
CA PHE A 311 -9.67 17.75 15.77
C PHE A 311 -9.09 19.16 16.01
N GLU A 312 -7.89 19.39 15.53
CA GLU A 312 -7.24 20.70 15.59
C GLU A 312 -7.24 21.35 14.20
N ASN A 313 -7.99 22.47 14.06
CA ASN A 313 -8.14 23.21 12.80
C ASN A 313 -8.65 22.36 11.62
N LEU A 314 -9.96 22.24 11.49
CA LEU A 314 -10.61 21.54 10.38
C LEU A 314 -10.91 22.51 9.23
N ILE A 315 -10.51 22.16 8.02
CA ILE A 315 -10.85 22.86 6.78
C ILE A 315 -11.99 22.09 6.10
N VAL A 316 -13.14 22.74 5.92
CA VAL A 316 -14.29 22.13 5.26
C VAL A 316 -14.73 22.94 4.04
N ARG A 317 -15.15 22.22 3.00
CA ARG A 317 -15.93 22.79 1.90
C ARG A 317 -17.38 22.38 2.08
N GLY A 318 -18.25 23.36 2.22
CA GLY A 318 -19.65 23.15 2.55
C GLY A 318 -19.97 23.50 4.01
N ASP A 319 -21.17 23.17 4.44
CA ASP A 319 -21.60 23.42 5.82
C ASP A 319 -21.35 22.19 6.69
N VAL A 320 -20.78 22.42 7.86
CA VAL A 320 -20.72 21.40 8.92
C VAL A 320 -22.03 21.49 9.68
N SER A 321 -22.77 20.41 9.71
CA SER A 321 -24.01 20.31 10.48
C SER A 321 -23.75 20.67 11.95
N GLU A 322 -24.73 21.28 12.61
CA GLU A 322 -24.67 21.55 14.06
C GLU A 322 -24.58 20.27 14.86
N ASP A 323 -25.12 19.19 14.32
CA ASP A 323 -25.13 17.84 14.93
C ASP A 323 -23.90 17.01 14.58
N ASP A 324 -22.96 17.52 13.75
CA ASP A 324 -21.75 16.75 13.38
C ASP A 324 -20.95 16.41 14.64
N PRO A 325 -20.69 15.12 14.90
CA PRO A 325 -19.97 14.68 16.08
C PRO A 325 -18.56 15.27 16.22
N CYS A 326 -17.92 15.71 15.12
CA CYS A 326 -16.59 16.33 15.15
C CYS A 326 -16.55 17.58 16.03
N ARG A 327 -17.70 18.29 16.18
CA ARG A 327 -17.78 19.50 17.01
C ARG A 327 -17.45 19.26 18.49
N LYS A 328 -17.73 18.07 19.01
CA LYS A 328 -17.39 17.69 20.41
C LYS A 328 -15.90 17.54 20.64
N TYR A 329 -15.16 17.24 19.58
CA TYR A 329 -13.72 16.96 19.63
C TYR A 329 -12.89 18.10 19.03
N LEU A 330 -13.55 19.18 18.57
CA LEU A 330 -12.88 20.30 17.90
C LEU A 330 -12.15 21.17 18.93
N GLN A 331 -10.87 21.34 18.70
CA GLN A 331 -10.03 22.36 19.36
C GLN A 331 -9.46 23.26 18.27
N GLY A 332 -9.80 24.56 18.31
CA GLY A 332 -9.37 25.50 17.28
C GLY A 332 -10.50 25.91 16.33
N ASN A 333 -10.16 26.19 15.08
CA ASN A 333 -11.05 26.83 14.14
C ASN A 333 -11.58 25.86 13.07
N ILE A 334 -12.85 26.03 12.70
CA ILE A 334 -13.38 25.49 11.44
C ILE A 334 -13.19 26.57 10.38
N LEU A 335 -12.33 26.30 9.40
CA LEU A 335 -12.13 27.19 8.25
C LEU A 335 -13.02 26.71 7.10
N LYS A 336 -14.03 27.53 6.75
CA LYS A 336 -14.89 27.29 5.60
C LYS A 336 -14.18 27.78 4.35
N GLN A 337 -13.89 26.88 3.39
CA GLN A 337 -13.43 27.26 2.05
C GLN A 337 -14.63 27.40 1.11
N PRO A 338 -14.77 28.51 0.37
CA PRO A 338 -15.76 28.60 -0.71
C PRO A 338 -15.40 27.61 -1.82
N TRP A 339 -16.42 27.23 -2.60
CA TRP A 339 -16.25 26.41 -3.80
C TRP A 339 -15.52 27.17 -4.91
#